data_11c3dcc3c01a450772e2f0e54e14fb26
#
_entry.id   11c3dcc3c01a450772e2f0e54e14fb26
#
_cell.length_a   1.000
_cell.length_b   1.000
_cell.length_c   1.000
_cell.angle_alpha   90.00
_cell.angle_beta   90.00
_cell.angle_gamma   90.00
#
_symmetry.space_group_name_H-M   'P 1'
#
loop_
_entity.id
_entity.type
_entity.pdbx_description
1 polymer ?
#
loop_
_entity_poly.entity_id
_entity_poly.type
_entity_poly.pdbx_seq_one_letter_code
_entity_poly.pdbx_strand_id
1 'polypeptide(L)'
;MSTPAPAQRIEADFFRALNALVEPAVRAGCGSPGLLPTGLIVLETTGAKSGQPRRVPLLATVFDGCVFIGTVRGARSLWVRNLVAEPRARYWVAGREHRGLARIFDPGRPLPATDGLPPFARAVADGLLPPATLCGWTFAVIAPE
;
A
#
# COMPACT_ATOMS: atom_id res chain seq x y z
N MET A 1 8.28 -25.42 8.76
CA MET A 1 8.19 -24.46 7.65
C MET A 1 8.24 -25.19 6.33
N SER A 2 7.23 -24.99 5.51
CA SER A 2 7.22 -25.61 4.18
C SER A 2 8.11 -24.82 3.22
N THR A 3 8.91 -25.53 2.44
CA THR A 3 9.72 -24.93 1.37
C THR A 3 8.79 -24.55 0.21
N PRO A 4 8.86 -23.33 -0.34
CA PRO A 4 8.05 -22.97 -1.49
C PRO A 4 8.34 -23.88 -2.69
N ALA A 5 7.32 -24.17 -3.50
CA ALA A 5 7.50 -24.90 -4.73
C ALA A 5 8.46 -24.15 -5.69
N PRO A 6 9.22 -24.86 -6.56
CA PRO A 6 10.13 -24.19 -7.49
C PRO A 6 9.48 -23.10 -8.34
N ALA A 7 8.24 -23.31 -8.79
CA ALA A 7 7.49 -22.30 -9.54
C ALA A 7 7.23 -21.03 -8.73
N GLN A 8 6.93 -21.18 -7.44
CA GLN A 8 6.72 -20.04 -6.54
C GLN A 8 8.01 -19.26 -6.28
N ARG A 9 9.16 -19.96 -6.23
CA ARG A 9 10.46 -19.30 -6.10
C ARG A 9 10.81 -18.48 -7.33
N ILE A 10 10.60 -19.03 -8.51
CA ILE A 10 10.85 -18.35 -9.78
C ILE A 10 9.98 -17.11 -9.89
N GLU A 11 8.71 -17.23 -9.52
CA GLU A 11 7.77 -16.11 -9.51
C GLU A 11 8.22 -15.02 -8.53
N ALA A 12 8.59 -15.40 -7.30
CA ALA A 12 9.07 -14.44 -6.29
C ALA A 12 10.35 -13.74 -6.73
N ASP A 13 11.29 -14.47 -7.33
CA ASP A 13 12.55 -13.90 -7.85
C ASP A 13 12.29 -12.99 -9.05
N PHE A 14 11.34 -13.35 -9.92
CA PHE A 14 10.93 -12.53 -11.06
C PHE A 14 10.34 -11.19 -10.57
N PHE A 15 9.40 -11.23 -9.63
CA PHE A 15 8.80 -10.03 -9.08
C PHE A 15 9.82 -9.16 -8.36
N ARG A 16 10.77 -9.76 -7.65
CA ARG A 16 11.84 -9.02 -6.97
C ARG A 16 12.73 -8.30 -7.97
N ALA A 17 13.13 -9.00 -9.05
CA ALA A 17 13.94 -8.41 -10.11
C ALA A 17 13.17 -7.31 -10.84
N LEU A 18 11.89 -7.55 -11.14
CA LEU A 18 11.02 -6.56 -11.78
C LEU A 18 10.89 -5.30 -10.92
N ASN A 19 10.68 -5.46 -9.63
CA ASN A 19 10.60 -4.33 -8.70
C ASN A 19 11.90 -3.54 -8.64
N ALA A 20 13.05 -4.21 -8.68
CA ALA A 20 14.35 -3.55 -8.68
C ALA A 20 14.57 -2.69 -9.93
N LEU A 21 14.00 -3.09 -11.08
CA LEU A 21 14.10 -2.33 -12.33
C LEU A 21 13.06 -1.22 -12.42
N VAL A 22 11.85 -1.48 -11.96
CA VAL A 22 10.70 -0.58 -12.12
C VAL A 22 10.65 0.49 -11.03
N GLU A 23 11.07 0.15 -9.81
CA GLU A 23 10.96 1.04 -8.64
C GLU A 23 11.61 2.41 -8.87
N PRO A 24 12.85 2.54 -9.37
CA PRO A 24 13.43 3.86 -9.59
C PRO A 24 12.65 4.71 -10.59
N ALA A 25 12.11 4.11 -11.64
CA ALA A 25 11.33 4.82 -12.64
C ALA A 25 10.01 5.31 -12.05
N VAL A 26 9.32 4.47 -11.28
CA VAL A 26 8.06 4.83 -10.63
C VAL A 26 8.30 5.90 -9.56
N ARG A 27 9.37 5.80 -8.81
CA ARG A 27 9.74 6.82 -7.83
C ARG A 27 10.01 8.17 -8.48
N ALA A 28 10.56 8.16 -9.71
CA ALA A 28 10.76 9.38 -10.49
C ALA A 28 9.48 9.94 -11.14
N GLY A 29 8.35 9.23 -11.00
CA GLY A 29 7.06 9.70 -11.47
C GLY A 29 6.47 8.98 -12.66
N CYS A 30 7.16 7.98 -13.23
CA CYS A 30 6.63 7.21 -14.36
C CYS A 30 5.39 6.41 -13.93
N GLY A 31 4.28 6.56 -14.65
CA GLY A 31 3.04 5.85 -14.38
C GLY A 31 2.29 6.30 -13.14
N SER A 32 2.73 7.35 -12.47
CA SER A 32 2.09 7.86 -11.27
C SER A 32 0.73 8.50 -11.54
N PRO A 33 -0.15 8.58 -10.52
CA PRO A 33 -1.40 9.33 -10.64
C PRO A 33 -1.12 10.79 -11.00
N GLY A 34 -1.77 11.25 -12.05
CA GLY A 34 -1.65 12.63 -12.52
C GLY A 34 -3.01 13.09 -13.00
N LEU A 35 -3.28 12.98 -14.30
CA LEU A 35 -4.59 13.29 -14.87
C LEU A 35 -5.65 12.28 -14.42
N LEU A 36 -5.27 11.02 -14.22
CA LEU A 36 -6.14 9.97 -13.67
C LEU A 36 -5.84 9.77 -12.20
N PRO A 37 -6.86 9.47 -11.35
CA PRO A 37 -6.65 9.29 -9.91
C PRO A 37 -5.91 8.00 -9.57
N THR A 38 -5.85 7.03 -10.48
CA THR A 38 -5.21 5.73 -10.25
C THR A 38 -3.94 5.61 -11.07
N GLY A 39 -2.87 5.15 -10.45
CA GLY A 39 -1.60 4.92 -11.12
C GLY A 39 -0.58 4.30 -10.19
N LEU A 40 0.67 4.19 -10.66
CA LEU A 40 1.74 3.59 -9.90
C LEU A 40 2.39 4.60 -8.95
N ILE A 41 2.63 4.15 -7.73
CA ILE A 41 3.40 4.88 -6.72
C ILE A 41 4.50 3.97 -6.19
N VAL A 42 5.47 4.54 -5.50
CA VAL A 42 6.40 3.77 -4.66
C VAL A 42 6.01 3.98 -3.21
N LEU A 43 5.83 2.87 -2.49
CA LEU A 43 5.56 2.88 -1.07
C LEU A 43 6.80 2.39 -0.32
N GLU A 44 7.26 3.15 0.66
CA GLU A 44 8.31 2.74 1.58
C GLU A 44 7.71 2.49 2.96
N THR A 45 7.90 1.29 3.47
CA THR A 45 7.47 0.89 4.81
C THR A 45 8.68 0.47 5.63
N THR A 46 8.50 0.41 6.95
CA THR A 46 9.53 -0.10 7.86
C THR A 46 9.33 -1.60 8.04
N GLY A 47 10.36 -2.39 7.74
CA GLY A 47 10.29 -3.84 7.88
C GLY A 47 9.90 -4.26 9.29
N ALA A 48 8.86 -5.08 9.42
CA ALA A 48 8.30 -5.48 10.72
C ALA A 48 9.31 -6.24 11.58
N LYS A 49 10.22 -6.99 10.96
CA LYS A 49 11.25 -7.77 11.65
C LYS A 49 12.62 -7.09 11.67
N SER A 50 13.00 -6.47 10.54
CA SER A 50 14.36 -5.93 10.37
C SER A 50 14.48 -4.48 10.81
N GLY A 51 13.38 -3.72 10.85
CA GLY A 51 13.43 -2.28 11.05
C GLY A 51 13.99 -1.50 9.87
N GLN A 52 14.33 -2.18 8.77
CA GLN A 52 14.93 -1.56 7.59
C GLN A 52 13.86 -1.04 6.63
N PRO A 53 14.15 0.05 5.90
CA PRO A 53 13.20 0.54 4.89
C PRO A 53 13.02 -0.47 3.76
N ARG A 54 11.75 -0.65 3.34
CA ARG A 54 11.36 -1.54 2.25
C ARG A 54 10.52 -0.77 1.26
N ARG A 55 10.93 -0.75 0.01
CA ARG A 55 10.24 -0.04 -1.07
C ARG A 55 9.60 -1.01 -2.03
N VAL A 56 8.38 -0.68 -2.45
CA VAL A 56 7.64 -1.50 -3.43
C VAL A 56 6.82 -0.59 -4.34
N PRO A 57 6.83 -0.80 -5.67
CA PRO A 57 5.90 -0.13 -6.56
C PRO A 57 4.52 -0.79 -6.45
N LEU A 58 3.48 0.03 -6.30
CA LEU A 58 2.11 -0.43 -6.14
C LEU A 58 1.16 0.44 -6.95
N LEU A 59 0.07 -0.19 -7.41
CA LEU A 59 -1.04 0.54 -7.98
C LEU A 59 -1.85 1.18 -6.85
N ALA A 60 -2.09 2.47 -6.94
CA ALA A 60 -2.80 3.22 -5.92
C ALA A 60 -3.77 4.21 -6.53
N THR A 61 -4.83 4.53 -5.80
CA THR A 61 -5.77 5.58 -6.15
C THR A 61 -5.53 6.75 -5.20
N VAL A 62 -5.33 7.95 -5.74
CA VAL A 62 -5.10 9.15 -4.95
C VAL A 62 -6.28 10.08 -5.13
N PHE A 63 -6.95 10.42 -4.04
CA PHE A 63 -8.00 11.42 -4.04
C PHE A 63 -8.11 12.05 -2.65
N ASP A 64 -8.56 13.31 -2.64
CA ASP A 64 -8.70 14.10 -1.41
C ASP A 64 -7.41 14.15 -0.58
N GLY A 65 -6.25 14.07 -1.26
CA GLY A 65 -4.94 14.08 -0.63
C GLY A 65 -4.52 12.77 0.00
N CYS A 66 -5.36 11.74 -0.02
CA CYS A 66 -5.07 10.43 0.57
C CYS A 66 -4.73 9.40 -0.49
N VAL A 67 -3.92 8.40 -0.12
CA VAL A 67 -3.54 7.29 -0.99
C VAL A 67 -4.28 6.04 -0.56
N PHE A 68 -4.99 5.41 -1.49
CA PHE A 68 -5.76 4.19 -1.27
C PHE A 68 -5.10 3.04 -2.03
N ILE A 69 -4.72 1.98 -1.32
CA ILE A 69 -4.07 0.80 -1.90
C ILE A 69 -4.86 -0.43 -1.46
N GLY A 70 -5.28 -1.25 -2.44
CA GLY A 70 -6.03 -2.47 -2.16
C GLY A 70 -5.27 -3.72 -2.55
N THR A 71 -5.49 -4.81 -1.83
CA THR A 71 -4.96 -6.13 -2.16
C THR A 71 -5.90 -7.23 -1.68
N VAL A 72 -5.93 -8.34 -2.40
CA VAL A 72 -6.63 -9.55 -1.97
C VAL A 72 -5.72 -10.50 -1.21
N ARG A 73 -4.43 -10.18 -1.06
CA ARG A 73 -3.44 -11.04 -0.41
C ARG A 73 -3.38 -10.86 1.10
N GLY A 74 -3.94 -9.75 1.62
CA GLY A 74 -4.00 -9.47 3.05
C GLY A 74 -2.63 -9.52 3.72
N ALA A 75 -2.55 -10.24 4.84
CA ALA A 75 -1.32 -10.37 5.63
C ALA A 75 -0.20 -11.13 4.91
N ARG A 76 -0.44 -11.73 3.74
CA ARG A 76 0.61 -12.31 2.89
C ARG A 76 1.45 -11.23 2.20
N SER A 77 0.92 -10.02 2.06
CA SER A 77 1.68 -8.90 1.53
C SER A 77 2.59 -8.32 2.61
N LEU A 78 3.89 -8.22 2.32
CA LEU A 78 4.85 -7.70 3.29
C LEU A 78 4.57 -6.27 3.68
N TRP A 79 4.17 -5.43 2.72
CA TRP A 79 3.87 -4.04 3.01
C TRP A 79 2.67 -3.89 3.96
N VAL A 80 1.68 -4.78 3.88
CA VAL A 80 0.56 -4.78 4.83
C VAL A 80 1.07 -5.08 6.23
N ARG A 81 1.87 -6.14 6.39
CA ARG A 81 2.43 -6.50 7.69
C ARG A 81 3.32 -5.40 8.26
N ASN A 82 4.10 -4.77 7.40
CA ASN A 82 4.98 -3.67 7.81
C ASN A 82 4.18 -2.48 8.31
N LEU A 83 3.09 -2.11 7.63
CA LEU A 83 2.23 -0.98 8.03
C LEU A 83 1.42 -1.29 9.28
N VAL A 84 1.07 -2.53 9.51
CA VAL A 84 0.41 -2.94 10.76
C VAL A 84 1.37 -2.75 11.94
N ALA A 85 2.65 -3.12 11.78
CA ALA A 85 3.66 -2.98 12.81
C ALA A 85 4.10 -1.53 13.01
N GLU A 86 4.27 -0.78 11.92
CA GLU A 86 4.65 0.64 11.95
C GLU A 86 3.85 1.37 10.88
N PRO A 87 2.81 2.13 11.25
CA PRO A 87 1.91 2.76 10.29
C PRO A 87 2.49 3.98 9.58
N ARG A 88 3.63 4.48 9.99
CA ARG A 88 4.28 5.58 9.28
C ARG A 88 4.84 5.08 7.97
N ALA A 89 4.56 5.81 6.89
CA ALA A 89 4.99 5.45 5.55
C ALA A 89 5.57 6.66 4.83
N ARG A 90 6.48 6.38 3.91
CA ARG A 90 6.96 7.34 2.95
C ARG A 90 6.54 6.86 1.57
N TYR A 91 6.13 7.78 0.72
CA TYR A 91 5.65 7.39 -0.61
C TYR A 91 5.95 8.47 -1.63
N TRP A 92 6.09 8.05 -2.88
CA TRP A 92 6.38 8.95 -4.01
C TRP A 92 5.22 8.89 -4.99
N VAL A 93 4.64 10.06 -5.23
CA VAL A 93 3.55 10.24 -6.20
C VAL A 93 4.02 11.32 -7.18
N ALA A 94 3.99 11.01 -8.48
CA ALA A 94 4.42 11.93 -9.53
C ALA A 94 5.84 12.51 -9.28
N GLY A 95 6.74 11.68 -8.76
CA GLY A 95 8.12 12.06 -8.46
C GLY A 95 8.32 12.84 -7.17
N ARG A 96 7.25 13.12 -6.42
CA ARG A 96 7.31 13.88 -5.16
C ARG A 96 7.20 12.96 -3.97
N GLU A 97 8.09 13.16 -2.99
CA GLU A 97 8.08 12.44 -1.73
C GLU A 97 7.02 12.99 -0.78
N HIS A 98 6.30 12.07 -0.16
CA HIS A 98 5.32 12.38 0.88
C HIS A 98 5.54 11.47 2.08
N ARG A 99 5.06 11.91 3.24
CA ARG A 99 5.02 11.11 4.46
C ARG A 99 3.60 11.10 4.99
N GLY A 100 3.19 9.98 5.54
CA GLY A 100 1.85 9.87 6.07
C GLY A 100 1.67 8.70 7.03
N LEU A 101 0.47 8.63 7.60
CA LEU A 101 0.05 7.56 8.49
C LEU A 101 -0.96 6.67 7.77
N ALA A 102 -0.72 5.37 7.82
CA ALA A 102 -1.59 4.37 7.21
C ALA A 102 -2.64 3.87 8.18
N ARG A 103 -3.87 3.67 7.68
CA ARG A 103 -4.94 2.95 8.35
C ARG A 103 -5.21 1.68 7.57
N ILE A 104 -5.19 0.54 8.24
CA ILE A 104 -5.36 -0.77 7.60
C ILE A 104 -6.77 -1.29 7.83
N PHE A 105 -7.49 -1.52 6.73
CA PHE A 105 -8.80 -2.15 6.70
C PHE A 105 -8.61 -3.59 6.22
N ASP A 106 -8.77 -4.54 7.14
CA ASP A 106 -8.50 -5.97 6.87
C ASP A 106 -9.58 -6.83 7.50
N PRO A 107 -10.01 -7.92 6.83
CA PRO A 107 -11.09 -8.78 7.34
C PRO A 107 -10.88 -9.33 8.74
N GLY A 108 -9.62 -9.60 9.12
CA GLY A 108 -9.28 -10.17 10.42
C GLY A 108 -9.02 -9.15 11.52
N ARG A 109 -9.31 -7.88 11.30
CA ARG A 109 -8.95 -6.81 12.24
C ARG A 109 -10.13 -5.87 12.49
N PRO A 110 -10.20 -5.23 13.69
CA PRO A 110 -11.16 -4.15 13.90
C PRO A 110 -10.95 -3.02 12.89
N LEU A 111 -12.04 -2.41 12.45
CA LEU A 111 -11.96 -1.27 11.54
C LEU A 111 -11.27 -0.10 12.24
N PRO A 112 -10.31 0.57 11.56
CA PRO A 112 -9.64 1.72 12.14
C PRO A 112 -10.58 2.94 12.20
N ALA A 113 -10.28 3.87 13.11
CA ALA A 113 -10.97 5.14 13.17
C ALA A 113 -10.67 5.96 11.91
N THR A 114 -11.68 6.65 11.41
CA THR A 114 -11.57 7.50 10.22
C THR A 114 -11.55 8.99 10.55
N ASP A 115 -11.57 9.33 11.83
CA ASP A 115 -11.46 10.72 12.27
C ASP A 115 -10.13 11.31 11.78
N GLY A 116 -10.19 12.56 11.34
CA GLY A 116 -9.01 13.24 10.79
C GLY A 116 -8.79 13.03 9.30
N LEU A 117 -9.53 12.12 8.65
CA LEU A 117 -9.51 12.03 7.19
C LEU A 117 -10.31 13.17 6.57
N PRO A 118 -9.88 13.68 5.39
CA PRO A 118 -10.68 14.64 4.64
C PRO A 118 -12.07 14.08 4.32
N PRO A 119 -13.08 14.94 4.12
CA PRO A 119 -14.49 14.49 4.04
C PRO A 119 -14.78 13.43 2.98
N PHE A 120 -14.22 13.57 1.78
CA PHE A 120 -14.47 12.61 0.71
C PHE A 120 -13.76 11.28 0.96
N ALA A 121 -12.51 11.34 1.41
CA ALA A 121 -11.75 10.15 1.79
C ALA A 121 -12.43 9.41 2.94
N ARG A 122 -12.93 10.15 3.93
CA ARG A 122 -13.67 9.58 5.05
C ARG A 122 -14.95 8.88 4.60
N ALA A 123 -15.70 9.49 3.69
CA ALA A 123 -16.91 8.89 3.14
C ALA A 123 -16.63 7.56 2.45
N VAL A 124 -15.55 7.48 1.66
CA VAL A 124 -15.13 6.24 1.02
C VAL A 124 -14.70 5.20 2.06
N ALA A 125 -13.90 5.61 3.03
CA ALA A 125 -13.43 4.70 4.07
C ALA A 125 -14.55 4.15 4.93
N ASP A 126 -15.56 4.95 5.24
CA ASP A 126 -16.71 4.51 6.04
C ASP A 126 -17.73 3.72 5.23
N GLY A 127 -17.92 4.04 3.95
CA GLY A 127 -18.98 3.48 3.11
C GLY A 127 -18.59 2.32 2.23
N LEU A 128 -17.38 2.35 1.63
CA LEU A 128 -16.96 1.36 0.64
C LEU A 128 -15.99 0.31 1.20
N LEU A 129 -15.07 0.71 2.08
CA LEU A 129 -14.03 -0.21 2.54
C LEU A 129 -14.57 -1.32 3.47
N PRO A 130 -15.48 -1.06 4.43
CA PRO A 130 -16.00 -2.14 5.25
C PRO A 130 -16.68 -3.26 4.47
N PRO A 131 -17.59 -2.99 3.51
CA PRO A 131 -18.14 -4.06 2.67
C PRO A 131 -17.08 -4.80 1.85
N ALA A 132 -16.07 -4.10 1.35
CA ALA A 132 -15.00 -4.71 0.58
C ALA A 132 -14.15 -5.65 1.44
N THR A 133 -13.91 -5.33 2.71
CA THR A 133 -13.20 -6.24 3.62
C THR A 133 -14.00 -7.52 3.87
N LEU A 134 -15.32 -7.45 3.91
CA LEU A 134 -16.17 -8.63 4.02
C LEU A 134 -16.03 -9.55 2.79
N CYS A 135 -15.65 -8.99 1.64
CA CYS A 135 -15.36 -9.75 0.42
C CYS A 135 -13.91 -10.23 0.34
N GLY A 136 -13.12 -10.05 1.37
CA GLY A 136 -11.73 -10.53 1.43
C GLY A 136 -10.67 -9.53 1.01
N TRP A 137 -11.03 -8.28 0.75
CA TRP A 137 -10.07 -7.24 0.41
C TRP A 137 -9.42 -6.64 1.65
N THR A 138 -8.16 -6.26 1.50
CA THR A 138 -7.43 -5.46 2.47
C THR A 138 -7.05 -4.13 1.84
N PHE A 139 -7.26 -3.04 2.56
CA PHE A 139 -6.92 -1.70 2.09
C PHE A 139 -6.02 -0.98 3.08
N ALA A 140 -5.10 -0.20 2.52
CA ALA A 140 -4.38 0.82 3.28
C ALA A 140 -4.85 2.18 2.81
N VAL A 141 -5.20 3.05 3.75
CA VAL A 141 -5.50 4.45 3.50
C VAL A 141 -4.40 5.26 4.17
N ILE A 142 -3.61 5.97 3.36
CA ILE A 142 -2.48 6.76 3.86
C ILE A 142 -2.86 8.23 3.76
N ALA A 143 -2.97 8.86 4.91
CA ALA A 143 -3.23 10.30 5.01
C ALA A 143 -1.92 11.04 5.23
N PRO A 144 -1.65 12.15 4.51
CA PRO A 144 -0.43 12.93 4.70
C PRO A 144 -0.36 13.51 6.12
N GLU A 145 0.84 13.53 6.65
CA GLU A 145 1.13 14.21 7.91
C GLU A 145 1.11 15.73 7.74
#